data_f3b8357c3aacee897ce95dc69a4e0b46
#
_entry.id   f3b8357c3aacee897ce95dc69a4e0b46
#
_cell.length_a   1.000
_cell.length_b   1.000
_cell.length_c   1.000
_cell.angle_alpha   90.00
_cell.angle_beta   90.00
_cell.angle_gamma   90.00
#
_symmetry.space_group_name_H-M   'P 1'
#
loop_
_entity.id
_entity.type
_entity.pdbx_description
1 polymer ?
#
loop_
_entity_poly.entity_id
_entity_poly.type
_entity_poly.pdbx_seq_one_letter_code
_entity_poly.pdbx_strand_id
1 'polypeptide(L)' 'MSVPLDLARTLATLVVEGTLDAAARRLHITPAAVSQRLRALEDQLGRVV' A
#
# COMPACT_ATOMS: atom_id res chain seq x y z
N MET A 1 11.07 14.47 -1.43
CA MET A 1 10.94 13.03 -1.75
C MET A 1 9.53 12.73 -2.19
N SER A 2 9.38 11.98 -3.25
CA SER A 2 8.05 11.64 -3.74
C SER A 2 7.77 10.15 -3.52
N VAL A 3 6.56 9.86 -3.08
CA VAL A 3 6.08 8.49 -2.94
C VAL A 3 5.34 8.15 -4.24
N PRO A 4 5.61 6.98 -4.84
CA PRO A 4 4.86 6.59 -6.03
C PRO A 4 3.36 6.59 -5.78
N LEU A 5 2.60 7.04 -6.76
CA LEU A 5 1.16 7.16 -6.63
C LEU A 5 0.51 5.81 -6.27
N ASP A 6 1.03 4.72 -6.82
CA ASP A 6 0.51 3.38 -6.54
C ASP A 6 0.62 3.02 -5.06
N LEU A 7 1.72 3.40 -4.41
CA LEU A 7 1.91 3.12 -2.99
C LEU A 7 0.95 3.95 -2.15
N ALA A 8 0.81 5.22 -2.48
CA ALA A 8 -0.12 6.11 -1.76
C ALA A 8 -1.56 5.63 -1.91
N ARG A 9 -1.94 5.22 -3.12
CA ARG A 9 -3.27 4.70 -3.39
C ARG A 9 -3.53 3.41 -2.63
N THR A 10 -2.54 2.53 -2.56
CA THR A 10 -2.66 1.28 -1.82
C THR A 10 -2.92 1.54 -0.35
N LEU A 11 -2.17 2.45 0.25
CA LEU A 11 -2.35 2.80 1.66
C LEU A 11 -3.74 3.40 1.89
N ALA A 12 -4.16 4.33 1.05
CA ALA A 12 -5.47 4.97 1.19
C ALA A 12 -6.58 3.93 1.07
N THR A 13 -6.47 3.01 0.13
CA THR A 13 -7.46 1.96 -0.07
C THR A 13 -7.53 1.05 1.16
N LEU A 14 -6.38 0.69 1.71
CA LEU A 14 -6.34 -0.15 2.91
C LEU A 14 -7.04 0.53 4.08
N VAL A 15 -6.80 1.81 4.27
CA VAL A 15 -7.45 2.56 5.36
C VAL A 15 -8.96 2.59 5.17
N VAL A 16 -9.43 2.81 3.96
CA VAL A 16 -10.85 2.88 3.66
C VAL A 16 -11.52 1.51 3.80
N GLU A 17 -10.89 0.47 3.25
CA GLU A 17 -11.49 -0.87 3.24
C GLU A 17 -11.33 -1.60 4.57
N GLY A 18 -10.28 -1.30 5.32
CA GLY A 18 -10.07 -1.84 6.65
C GLY A 18 -9.31 -3.16 6.72
N THR A 19 -9.21 -3.92 5.64
CA THR A 19 -8.47 -5.18 5.61
C THR A 19 -7.67 -5.32 4.33
N LEU A 20 -6.62 -6.17 4.38
CA LEU A 20 -5.80 -6.45 3.21
C LEU A 20 -6.60 -7.11 2.11
N ASP A 21 -7.46 -8.07 2.46
CA ASP A 21 -8.28 -8.78 1.48
C ASP A 21 -9.22 -7.83 0.74
N ALA A 22 -9.89 -6.95 1.46
CA ALA A 22 -10.81 -6.00 0.87
C ALA A 22 -10.05 -4.99 -0.01
N ALA A 23 -8.90 -4.52 0.45
CA ALA A 23 -8.07 -3.61 -0.33
C ALA A 23 -7.59 -4.27 -1.63
N ALA A 24 -7.17 -5.53 -1.54
CA ALA A 24 -6.71 -6.27 -2.72
C ALA A 24 -7.81 -6.41 -3.76
N ARG A 25 -9.02 -6.72 -3.34
CA ARG A 25 -10.18 -6.80 -4.25
C ARG A 25 -10.43 -5.47 -4.92
N ARG A 26 -10.39 -4.40 -4.15
CA ARG A 26 -10.66 -3.06 -4.66
C ARG A 26 -9.63 -2.66 -5.71
N LEU A 27 -8.37 -3.05 -5.48
CA LEU A 27 -7.27 -2.72 -6.38
C LEU A 27 -7.07 -3.75 -7.49
N HIS A 28 -7.82 -4.85 -7.48
CA HIS A 28 -7.69 -5.93 -8.46
C HIS A 28 -6.30 -6.57 -8.43
N ILE A 29 -5.76 -6.75 -7.24
CA ILE A 29 -4.45 -7.40 -7.03
C ILE A 29 -4.58 -8.40 -5.89
N THR A 30 -3.51 -9.17 -5.65
CA THR A 30 -3.51 -10.15 -4.56
C THR A 30 -3.22 -9.49 -3.22
N PRO A 31 -3.65 -10.09 -2.09
CA PRO A 31 -3.26 -9.58 -0.77
C PRO A 31 -1.75 -9.53 -0.58
N ALA A 32 -1.02 -10.49 -1.15
CA ALA A 32 0.44 -10.48 -1.09
C ALA A 32 1.02 -9.25 -1.78
N ALA A 33 0.43 -8.84 -2.91
CA ALA A 33 0.87 -7.64 -3.61
C ALA A 33 0.61 -6.39 -2.77
N VAL A 34 -0.53 -6.34 -2.06
CA VAL A 34 -0.81 -5.23 -1.15
C VAL A 34 0.27 -5.15 -0.06
N SER A 35 0.59 -6.29 0.55
CA SER A 35 1.62 -6.35 1.59
C SER A 35 2.98 -5.89 1.07
N GLN A 36 3.35 -6.29 -0.15
CA GLN A 36 4.61 -5.87 -0.75
C GLN A 36 4.65 -4.36 -0.96
N ARG A 37 3.56 -3.78 -1.42
CA ARG A 37 3.49 -2.33 -1.63
C ARG A 37 3.58 -1.57 -0.32
N LEU A 38 2.94 -2.08 0.74
CA LEU A 38 3.02 -1.44 2.05
C LEU A 38 4.44 -1.51 2.60
N ARG A 39 5.12 -2.64 2.40
CA ARG A 39 6.50 -2.78 2.84
C ARG A 39 7.42 -1.82 2.09
N ALA A 40 7.20 -1.64 0.80
CA ALA A 40 7.97 -0.68 0.01
C ALA A 40 7.74 0.75 0.52
N LEU A 41 6.52 1.07 0.89
CA LEU A 41 6.20 2.38 1.44
C LEU A 41 6.91 2.60 2.78
N GLU A 42 6.87 1.60 3.67
CA GLU A 42 7.56 1.66 4.95
C GLU A 42 9.06 1.86 4.76
N ASP A 43 9.64 1.16 3.79
CA ASP A 43 11.05 1.29 3.50
C ASP A 43 11.42 2.70 3.07
N GLN A 44 10.59 3.30 2.22
CA GLN A 44 10.82 4.67 1.78
C GLN A 44 10.70 5.66 2.92
N LEU A 45 9.71 5.49 3.77
CA LEU A 45 9.52 6.38 4.92
C LEU A 45 10.67 6.22 5.92
N GLY A 46 11.16 5.01 6.10
CA GLY A 46 12.28 4.77 7.00
C GLY A 46 13.57 5.41 6.54
N ARG A 47 13.72 5.66 5.25
CA ARG A 47 14.92 6.29 4.70
C ARG A 47 14.98 7.79 4.89
N VAL A 48 13.89 8.39 5.28
CA VAL A 48 13.82 9.83 5.47
C VAL A 48 14.53 10.28 6.75
N VAL A 49 14.70 9.36 7.66
CA VAL A 49 15.31 9.65 8.96
C VAL A 49 16.81 9.87 8.83
#